data_1fae1b4a1be4fa4d2fc7725274e74a9a
#
_entry.id   1fae1b4a1be4fa4d2fc7725274e74a9a
#
_cell.length_a   1.000
_cell.length_b   1.000
_cell.length_c   1.000
_cell.angle_alpha   90.00
_cell.angle_beta   90.00
_cell.angle_gamma   90.00
#
_symmetry.space_group_name_H-M   'P 1'
#
loop_
_entity.id
_entity.type
_entity.pdbx_description
1 polymer ?
#
loop_
_entity_poly.entity_id
_entity_poly.type
_entity_poly.pdbx_seq_one_letter_code
_entity_poly.pdbx_strand_id
1 'polypeptide(L)'
;MHNYLLEGQSTDRLMFRKVVESDFDAWLPFHEEPLSSQYWDGLPSNPKIACQQQFDRIFERYDKHLGGMNALILKENSKLVGLCGLLVQYVDYKKELEIGYSILLEYWRRGLAFEAAQQCKIHAFDNDLTKSLISIIHIDNVPSRKVAIKNGMKLDKTTTYHDNPVHIFRVSQS
;
A
#
# COMPACT_ATOMS: atom_id res chain seq x y z
N MET A 1 13.86 8.45 -15.49
CA MET A 1 12.66 8.48 -14.62
C MET A 1 12.43 7.09 -14.08
N HIS A 2 12.26 6.97 -12.75
CA HIS A 2 12.04 5.67 -12.14
C HIS A 2 10.60 5.20 -12.34
N ASN A 3 10.44 3.95 -12.72
CA ASN A 3 9.13 3.32 -12.77
C ASN A 3 8.87 2.59 -11.44
N TYR A 4 8.09 3.21 -10.57
CA TYR A 4 7.73 2.64 -9.28
C TYR A 4 6.57 1.64 -9.37
N LEU A 5 5.85 1.59 -10.49
CA LEU A 5 4.68 0.72 -10.64
C LEU A 5 5.10 -0.73 -10.95
N LEU A 6 4.35 -1.68 -10.40
CA LEU A 6 4.60 -3.10 -10.60
C LEU A 6 3.71 -3.69 -11.72
N GLU A 7 3.22 -2.87 -12.64
CA GLU A 7 2.34 -3.32 -13.70
C GLU A 7 2.94 -4.50 -14.47
N GLY A 8 2.16 -5.56 -14.63
CA GLY A 8 2.56 -6.77 -15.34
C GLY A 8 3.35 -7.78 -14.49
N GLN A 9 3.69 -7.46 -13.26
CA GLN A 9 4.37 -8.39 -12.37
C GLN A 9 3.37 -9.31 -11.68
N SER A 10 3.85 -10.46 -11.25
CA SER A 10 3.03 -11.43 -10.53
C SER A 10 3.82 -12.14 -9.45
N THR A 11 3.08 -12.70 -8.49
CA THR A 11 3.57 -13.62 -7.47
C THR A 11 2.87 -14.97 -7.66
N ASP A 12 3.02 -15.88 -6.72
CA ASP A 12 2.35 -17.19 -6.81
C ASP A 12 0.83 -17.04 -6.95
N ARG A 13 0.22 -16.14 -6.20
CA ARG A 13 -1.25 -16.00 -6.14
C ARG A 13 -1.79 -14.70 -6.74
N LEU A 14 -0.94 -13.69 -6.96
CA LEU A 14 -1.37 -12.33 -7.30
C LEU A 14 -0.79 -11.86 -8.63
N MET A 15 -1.57 -11.02 -9.33
CA MET A 15 -1.10 -10.21 -10.44
C MET A 15 -1.25 -8.74 -10.10
N PHE A 16 -0.25 -7.93 -10.49
CA PHE A 16 -0.27 -6.48 -10.32
C PHE A 16 -0.64 -5.81 -11.64
N ARG A 17 -1.56 -4.88 -11.59
CA ARG A 17 -1.85 -3.98 -12.70
C ARG A 17 -2.21 -2.59 -12.18
N LYS A 18 -2.24 -1.60 -13.05
CA LYS A 18 -2.73 -0.29 -12.65
C LYS A 18 -4.19 -0.35 -12.20
N VAL A 19 -4.53 0.48 -11.24
CA VAL A 19 -5.92 0.76 -10.90
C VAL A 19 -6.54 1.55 -12.06
N VAL A 20 -7.77 1.21 -12.42
CA VAL A 20 -8.56 1.91 -13.43
C VAL A 20 -9.90 2.34 -12.82
N GLU A 21 -10.57 3.31 -13.46
CA GLU A 21 -11.82 3.85 -12.92
C GLU A 21 -12.89 2.78 -12.69
N SER A 22 -12.94 1.77 -13.55
CA SER A 22 -13.90 0.67 -13.41
C SER A 22 -13.65 -0.25 -12.20
N ASP A 23 -12.54 -0.08 -11.49
CA ASP A 23 -12.28 -0.80 -10.24
C ASP A 23 -13.05 -0.22 -9.04
N PHE A 24 -13.70 0.92 -9.21
CA PHE A 24 -14.34 1.64 -8.11
C PHE A 24 -15.31 0.76 -7.32
N ASP A 25 -16.25 0.10 -8.01
CA ASP A 25 -17.26 -0.72 -7.35
C ASP A 25 -16.65 -1.93 -6.63
N ALA A 26 -15.62 -2.52 -7.19
CA ALA A 26 -14.91 -3.65 -6.56
C ALA A 26 -14.13 -3.22 -5.31
N TRP A 27 -13.64 -1.98 -5.26
CA TRP A 27 -12.88 -1.45 -4.12
C TRP A 27 -13.75 -0.74 -3.08
N LEU A 28 -14.94 -0.27 -3.46
CA LEU A 28 -15.85 0.44 -2.55
C LEU A 28 -16.10 -0.30 -1.22
N PRO A 29 -16.23 -1.63 -1.20
CA PRO A 29 -16.42 -2.37 0.06
C PRO A 29 -15.34 -2.11 1.11
N PHE A 30 -14.11 -1.77 0.71
CA PHE A 30 -13.06 -1.37 1.65
C PHE A 30 -13.49 -0.15 2.47
N HIS A 31 -14.10 0.83 1.83
CA HIS A 31 -14.55 2.05 2.48
C HIS A 31 -15.89 1.91 3.21
N GLU A 32 -16.69 0.92 2.82
CA GLU A 32 -17.96 0.61 3.50
C GLU A 32 -17.75 -0.17 4.79
N GLU A 33 -16.62 -0.86 4.93
CA GLU A 33 -16.29 -1.67 6.10
C GLU A 33 -15.48 -0.86 7.11
N PRO A 34 -16.06 -0.54 8.30
CA PRO A 34 -15.36 0.29 9.29
C PRO A 34 -14.03 -0.30 9.77
N LEU A 35 -13.89 -1.64 9.79
CA LEU A 35 -12.64 -2.29 10.20
C LEU A 35 -11.48 -2.00 9.25
N SER A 36 -11.77 -1.76 7.98
CA SER A 36 -10.74 -1.51 6.97
C SER A 36 -9.98 -0.22 7.20
N SER A 37 -10.67 0.84 7.65
CA SER A 37 -10.11 2.18 7.83
C SER A 37 -10.04 2.62 9.30
N GLN A 38 -10.19 1.69 10.23
CA GLN A 38 -10.32 2.00 11.67
C GLN A 38 -9.14 2.75 12.28
N TYR A 39 -7.97 2.65 11.66
CA TYR A 39 -6.74 3.24 12.20
C TYR A 39 -6.45 4.65 11.64
N TRP A 40 -7.25 5.17 10.76
CA TRP A 40 -6.99 6.47 10.12
C TRP A 40 -8.12 7.44 10.42
N ASP A 41 -7.78 8.55 11.10
CA ASP A 41 -8.69 9.65 11.35
C ASP A 41 -8.74 10.62 10.15
N GLY A 42 -9.82 11.38 10.08
CA GLY A 42 -9.95 12.44 9.07
C GLY A 42 -10.45 11.97 7.70
N LEU A 43 -10.81 10.70 7.56
CA LEU A 43 -11.44 10.22 6.32
C LEU A 43 -12.90 10.70 6.25
N PRO A 44 -13.40 10.98 5.03
CA PRO A 44 -14.81 11.28 4.85
C PRO A 44 -15.70 10.15 5.37
N SER A 45 -16.81 10.51 6.03
CA SER A 45 -17.75 9.53 6.57
C SER A 45 -18.54 8.79 5.48
N ASN A 46 -18.73 9.43 4.32
CA ASN A 46 -19.40 8.81 3.18
C ASN A 46 -18.41 7.90 2.43
N PRO A 47 -18.67 6.58 2.36
CA PRO A 47 -17.74 5.64 1.72
C PRO A 47 -17.45 5.95 0.25
N LYS A 48 -18.45 6.40 -0.50
CA LYS A 48 -18.27 6.73 -1.92
C LYS A 48 -17.37 7.94 -2.10
N ILE A 49 -17.49 8.95 -1.22
CA ILE A 49 -16.62 10.13 -1.25
C ILE A 49 -15.21 9.73 -0.88
N ALA A 50 -15.02 8.93 0.17
CA ALA A 50 -13.71 8.45 0.60
C ALA A 50 -13.04 7.63 -0.51
N CYS A 51 -13.78 6.73 -1.15
CA CYS A 51 -13.27 5.93 -2.26
C CYS A 51 -12.88 6.78 -3.46
N GLN A 52 -13.71 7.77 -3.84
CA GLN A 52 -13.40 8.68 -4.94
C GLN A 52 -12.14 9.50 -4.65
N GLN A 53 -12.00 10.01 -3.44
CA GLN A 53 -10.79 10.76 -3.06
C GLN A 53 -9.54 9.87 -3.13
N GLN A 54 -9.65 8.61 -2.73
CA GLN A 54 -8.52 7.67 -2.86
C GLN A 54 -8.17 7.44 -4.33
N PHE A 55 -9.16 7.23 -5.19
CA PHE A 55 -8.93 7.03 -6.63
C PHE A 55 -8.31 8.27 -7.26
N ASP A 56 -8.81 9.46 -6.92
CA ASP A 56 -8.25 10.72 -7.42
C ASP A 56 -6.75 10.85 -7.05
N ARG A 57 -6.39 10.50 -5.82
CA ARG A 57 -4.98 10.51 -5.39
C ARG A 57 -4.14 9.48 -6.13
N ILE A 58 -4.69 8.29 -6.39
CA ILE A 58 -3.99 7.24 -7.15
C ILE A 58 -3.66 7.73 -8.56
N PHE A 59 -4.64 8.30 -9.25
CA PHE A 59 -4.44 8.80 -10.62
C PHE A 59 -3.53 10.02 -10.66
N GLU A 60 -3.63 10.91 -9.69
CA GLU A 60 -2.70 12.05 -9.57
C GLU A 60 -1.26 11.58 -9.38
N ARG A 61 -1.03 10.56 -8.54
CA ARG A 61 0.30 9.97 -8.38
C ARG A 61 0.82 9.36 -9.67
N TYR A 62 -0.02 8.68 -10.43
CA TYR A 62 0.36 8.12 -11.73
C TYR A 62 0.81 9.23 -12.68
N ASP A 63 0.05 10.31 -12.76
CA ASP A 63 0.37 11.46 -13.64
C ASP A 63 1.67 12.16 -13.23
N LYS A 64 1.93 12.24 -11.93
CA LYS A 64 3.14 12.89 -11.39
C LYS A 64 4.34 11.96 -11.25
N HIS A 65 4.23 10.70 -11.65
CA HIS A 65 5.28 9.70 -11.51
C HIS A 65 5.80 9.55 -10.07
N LEU A 66 4.88 9.56 -9.10
CA LEU A 66 5.17 9.43 -7.67
C LEU A 66 4.92 8.01 -7.14
N GLY A 67 4.89 7.02 -8.04
CA GLY A 67 4.45 5.68 -7.69
C GLY A 67 2.96 5.63 -7.46
N GLY A 68 2.53 4.69 -6.67
CA GLY A 68 1.13 4.55 -6.32
C GLY A 68 0.72 3.10 -6.11
N MET A 69 -0.51 2.94 -5.65
CA MET A 69 -1.09 1.62 -5.45
C MET A 69 -1.36 0.95 -6.79
N ASN A 70 -1.00 -0.32 -6.90
CA ASN A 70 -1.44 -1.20 -7.98
C ASN A 70 -2.66 -1.98 -7.50
N ALA A 71 -3.52 -2.37 -8.43
CA ALA A 71 -4.58 -3.33 -8.15
C ALA A 71 -3.96 -4.72 -8.02
N LEU A 72 -4.33 -5.43 -6.98
CA LEU A 72 -3.96 -6.83 -6.77
C LEU A 72 -5.11 -7.71 -7.24
N ILE A 73 -4.81 -8.54 -8.23
CA ILE A 73 -5.79 -9.47 -8.81
C ILE A 73 -5.43 -10.88 -8.37
N LEU A 74 -6.36 -11.55 -7.70
CA LEU A 74 -6.16 -12.93 -7.27
C LEU A 74 -6.27 -13.87 -8.48
N LYS A 75 -5.23 -14.64 -8.76
CA LYS A 75 -5.18 -15.52 -9.95
C LYS A 75 -6.28 -16.56 -9.95
N GLU A 76 -6.63 -17.07 -8.78
CA GLU A 76 -7.63 -18.12 -8.61
C GLU A 76 -9.00 -17.76 -9.19
N ASN A 77 -9.43 -16.50 -9.03
CA ASN A 77 -10.78 -16.08 -9.39
C ASN A 77 -10.83 -14.79 -10.24
N SER A 78 -9.68 -14.22 -10.57
CA SER A 78 -9.55 -12.98 -11.35
C SER A 78 -10.20 -11.76 -10.69
N LYS A 79 -10.39 -11.78 -9.36
CA LYS A 79 -11.01 -10.67 -8.63
C LYS A 79 -9.96 -9.74 -8.05
N LEU A 80 -10.30 -8.45 -7.97
CA LEU A 80 -9.53 -7.47 -7.22
C LEU A 80 -9.70 -7.76 -5.73
N VAL A 81 -8.57 -7.97 -5.03
CA VAL A 81 -8.58 -8.33 -3.61
C VAL A 81 -7.89 -7.29 -2.73
N GLY A 82 -7.15 -6.37 -3.33
CA GLY A 82 -6.41 -5.38 -2.58
C GLY A 82 -5.71 -4.37 -3.47
N LEU A 83 -5.03 -3.45 -2.81
CA LEU A 83 -4.13 -2.47 -3.41
C LEU A 83 -2.78 -2.59 -2.73
N CYS A 84 -1.70 -2.50 -3.49
CA CYS A 84 -0.35 -2.50 -2.94
C CYS A 84 0.60 -1.78 -3.90
N GLY A 85 1.58 -1.08 -3.37
CA GLY A 85 2.52 -0.40 -4.25
C GLY A 85 3.66 0.30 -3.54
N LEU A 86 4.48 0.94 -4.34
CA LEU A 86 5.59 1.79 -3.94
C LEU A 86 5.17 3.24 -4.12
N LEU A 87 5.21 4.01 -3.03
CA LEU A 87 4.74 5.40 -3.02
C LEU A 87 5.86 6.34 -2.55
N VAL A 88 6.14 7.36 -3.35
CA VAL A 88 7.02 8.44 -2.91
C VAL A 88 6.28 9.24 -1.85
N GLN A 89 6.87 9.37 -0.67
CA GLN A 89 6.32 10.09 0.48
C GLN A 89 7.34 11.05 1.05
N TYR A 90 6.88 12.02 1.82
CA TYR A 90 7.72 12.89 2.62
C TYR A 90 7.34 12.70 4.09
N VAL A 91 8.28 12.20 4.87
CA VAL A 91 8.10 11.94 6.30
C VAL A 91 9.15 12.75 7.06
N ASP A 92 8.71 13.62 7.97
CA ASP A 92 9.59 14.51 8.73
C ASP A 92 10.58 15.24 7.79
N TYR A 93 10.04 15.81 6.70
CA TYR A 93 10.77 16.59 5.67
C TYR A 93 11.78 15.78 4.85
N LYS A 94 11.76 14.46 4.96
CA LYS A 94 12.65 13.58 4.20
C LYS A 94 11.87 12.81 3.15
N LYS A 95 12.40 12.76 1.92
CA LYS A 95 11.84 11.93 0.85
C LYS A 95 12.11 10.46 1.15
N GLU A 96 11.06 9.65 1.10
CA GLU A 96 11.10 8.20 1.35
C GLU A 96 10.34 7.46 0.24
N LEU A 97 10.64 6.18 0.06
CA LEU A 97 9.83 5.29 -0.75
C LEU A 97 9.13 4.30 0.17
N GLU A 98 7.80 4.34 0.15
CA GLU A 98 6.95 3.54 1.03
C GLU A 98 6.42 2.30 0.32
N ILE A 99 6.38 1.17 1.03
CA ILE A 99 5.54 0.03 0.66
C ILE A 99 4.19 0.20 1.38
N GLY A 100 3.13 0.46 0.60
CA GLY A 100 1.77 0.56 1.09
C GLY A 100 0.93 -0.63 0.66
N TYR A 101 0.00 -1.06 1.50
CA TYR A 101 -0.88 -2.19 1.20
C TYR A 101 -2.20 -2.07 1.95
N SER A 102 -3.27 -2.50 1.29
CA SER A 102 -4.63 -2.61 1.84
C SER A 102 -5.32 -3.79 1.18
N ILE A 103 -5.93 -4.64 1.97
CA ILE A 103 -6.62 -5.86 1.50
C ILE A 103 -8.09 -5.78 1.89
N LEU A 104 -8.98 -6.18 1.00
CA LEU A 104 -10.40 -6.32 1.32
C LEU A 104 -10.60 -7.29 2.49
N LEU A 105 -11.51 -6.97 3.41
CA LEU A 105 -11.73 -7.72 4.65
C LEU A 105 -11.96 -9.23 4.42
N GLU A 106 -12.71 -9.59 3.38
CA GLU A 106 -12.99 -10.99 3.07
C GLU A 106 -11.74 -11.81 2.71
N TYR A 107 -10.64 -11.14 2.38
CA TYR A 107 -9.36 -11.78 2.02
C TYR A 107 -8.29 -11.65 3.11
N TRP A 108 -8.65 -11.13 4.28
CA TRP A 108 -7.71 -11.02 5.40
C TRP A 108 -7.25 -12.39 5.89
N ARG A 109 -6.10 -12.42 6.57
CA ARG A 109 -5.52 -13.62 7.20
C ARG A 109 -5.16 -14.73 6.22
N ARG A 110 -4.93 -14.38 4.95
CA ARG A 110 -4.48 -15.34 3.92
C ARG A 110 -3.03 -15.09 3.49
N GLY A 111 -2.34 -14.14 4.11
CA GLY A 111 -0.95 -13.81 3.77
C GLY A 111 -0.79 -13.00 2.50
N LEU A 112 -1.85 -12.45 1.92
CA LEU A 112 -1.79 -11.73 0.64
C LEU A 112 -1.08 -10.39 0.77
N ALA A 113 -1.27 -9.66 1.89
CA ALA A 113 -0.57 -8.40 2.13
C ALA A 113 0.94 -8.61 2.17
N PHE A 114 1.41 -9.65 2.86
CA PHE A 114 2.83 -9.98 2.90
C PHE A 114 3.36 -10.37 1.52
N GLU A 115 2.66 -11.22 0.79
CA GLU A 115 3.07 -11.66 -0.55
C GLU A 115 3.24 -10.47 -1.49
N ALA A 116 2.30 -9.53 -1.47
CA ALA A 116 2.36 -8.32 -2.28
C ALA A 116 3.48 -7.37 -1.83
N ALA A 117 3.60 -7.14 -0.53
CA ALA A 117 4.63 -6.25 0.03
C ALA A 117 6.04 -6.78 -0.23
N GLN A 118 6.23 -8.10 -0.16
CA GLN A 118 7.50 -8.72 -0.50
C GLN A 118 7.88 -8.49 -1.96
N GLN A 119 6.93 -8.59 -2.87
CA GLN A 119 7.18 -8.32 -4.29
C GLN A 119 7.55 -6.86 -4.53
N CYS A 120 6.93 -5.92 -3.81
CA CYS A 120 7.32 -4.52 -3.86
C CYS A 120 8.77 -4.31 -3.42
N LYS A 121 9.19 -4.97 -2.35
CA LYS A 121 10.58 -4.90 -1.86
C LYS A 121 11.55 -5.46 -2.91
N ILE A 122 11.26 -6.60 -3.45
CA ILE A 122 12.08 -7.24 -4.49
C ILE A 122 12.22 -6.31 -5.69
N HIS A 123 11.09 -5.80 -6.21
CA HIS A 123 11.10 -4.88 -7.35
C HIS A 123 11.93 -3.63 -7.10
N ALA A 124 11.76 -3.02 -5.92
CA ALA A 124 12.48 -1.79 -5.60
C ALA A 124 14.00 -1.99 -5.54
N PHE A 125 14.44 -3.05 -4.91
CA PHE A 125 15.88 -3.32 -4.74
C PHE A 125 16.52 -3.89 -6.01
N ASP A 126 15.84 -4.77 -6.71
CA ASP A 126 16.37 -5.36 -7.97
C ASP A 126 16.55 -4.31 -9.07
N ASN A 127 15.77 -3.23 -9.03
CA ASN A 127 15.83 -2.14 -10.00
C ASN A 127 16.54 -0.88 -9.45
N ASP A 128 17.21 -0.99 -8.29
CA ASP A 128 17.92 0.12 -7.65
C ASP A 128 17.09 1.40 -7.51
N LEU A 129 15.78 1.26 -7.24
CA LEU A 129 14.88 2.41 -7.10
C LEU A 129 15.17 3.23 -5.83
N THR A 130 15.71 2.58 -4.81
CA THR A 130 16.07 3.19 -3.53
C THR A 130 17.05 2.30 -2.78
N LYS A 131 17.73 2.88 -1.79
CA LYS A 131 18.60 2.13 -0.88
C LYS A 131 17.87 1.68 0.40
N SER A 132 16.71 2.25 0.69
CA SER A 132 15.88 1.81 1.81
C SER A 132 14.40 2.05 1.51
N LEU A 133 13.57 1.20 2.11
CA LEU A 133 12.10 1.27 2.01
C LEU A 133 11.53 1.46 3.40
N ILE A 134 10.42 2.17 3.47
CA ILE A 134 9.65 2.32 4.71
C ILE A 134 8.24 1.76 4.53
N SER A 135 7.58 1.51 5.66
CA SER A 135 6.12 1.40 5.74
C SER A 135 5.64 2.31 6.87
N ILE A 136 4.60 3.08 6.59
CA ILE A 136 4.00 4.04 7.52
C ILE A 136 2.80 3.34 8.15
N ILE A 137 2.87 3.03 9.44
CA ILE A 137 1.89 2.17 10.09
C ILE A 137 1.35 2.87 11.33
N HIS A 138 0.02 3.03 11.42
CA HIS A 138 -0.60 3.57 12.62
C HIS A 138 -0.16 2.76 13.85
N ILE A 139 0.10 3.44 14.96
CA ILE A 139 0.68 2.80 16.16
C ILE A 139 -0.15 1.63 16.70
N ASP A 140 -1.47 1.64 16.47
CA ASP A 140 -2.39 0.60 16.91
C ASP A 140 -2.61 -0.52 15.87
N ASN A 141 -2.08 -0.37 14.66
CA ASN A 141 -2.28 -1.33 13.58
C ASN A 141 -1.31 -2.51 13.69
N VAL A 142 -1.61 -3.42 14.60
CA VAL A 142 -0.79 -4.61 14.86
C VAL A 142 -0.70 -5.54 13.64
N PRO A 143 -1.79 -5.84 12.91
CA PRO A 143 -1.68 -6.70 11.72
C PRO A 143 -0.70 -6.16 10.67
N SER A 144 -0.76 -4.87 10.37
CA SER A 144 0.15 -4.24 9.40
C SER A 144 1.61 -4.27 9.88
N ARG A 145 1.82 -4.06 11.18
CA ARG A 145 3.16 -4.16 11.77
C ARG A 145 3.75 -5.57 11.61
N LYS A 146 2.94 -6.60 11.81
CA LYS A 146 3.37 -7.99 11.61
C LYS A 146 3.79 -8.26 10.17
N VAL A 147 3.07 -7.71 9.20
CA VAL A 147 3.45 -7.81 7.77
C VAL A 147 4.81 -7.16 7.53
N ALA A 148 5.02 -5.94 8.05
CA ALA A 148 6.29 -5.22 7.90
C ALA A 148 7.46 -6.02 8.49
N ILE A 149 7.31 -6.54 9.71
CA ILE A 149 8.33 -7.34 10.38
C ILE A 149 8.65 -8.59 9.57
N LYS A 150 7.64 -9.29 9.09
CA LYS A 150 7.83 -10.50 8.26
C LYS A 150 8.56 -10.17 6.95
N ASN A 151 8.38 -8.95 6.43
CA ASN A 151 9.06 -8.46 5.24
C ASN A 151 10.49 -7.96 5.51
N GLY A 152 11.02 -8.19 6.71
CA GLY A 152 12.38 -7.83 7.09
C GLY A 152 12.53 -6.40 7.63
N MET A 153 11.44 -5.70 7.83
CA MET A 153 11.48 -4.34 8.35
C MET A 153 11.63 -4.31 9.87
N LYS A 154 12.28 -3.25 10.35
CA LYS A 154 12.45 -2.98 11.79
C LYS A 154 11.91 -1.60 12.10
N LEU A 155 11.45 -1.42 13.34
CA LEU A 155 11.02 -0.10 13.81
C LEU A 155 12.21 0.88 13.74
N ASP A 156 12.03 1.96 12.98
CA ASP A 156 13.00 3.03 12.83
C ASP A 156 12.70 4.18 13.79
N LYS A 157 11.46 4.66 13.78
CA LYS A 157 11.02 5.74 14.66
C LYS A 157 9.50 5.77 14.77
N THR A 158 9.02 6.56 15.73
CA THR A 158 7.60 6.90 15.89
C THR A 158 7.45 8.40 15.69
N THR A 159 6.46 8.80 14.91
CA THR A 159 6.24 10.20 14.55
C THR A 159 4.77 10.45 14.26
N THR A 160 4.45 11.62 13.72
CA THR A 160 3.11 11.96 13.22
C THR A 160 3.16 12.08 11.71
N TYR A 161 2.18 11.51 11.03
CA TYR A 161 2.04 11.60 9.58
C TYR A 161 0.56 11.87 9.25
N HIS A 162 0.29 12.98 8.54
CA HIS A 162 -1.07 13.45 8.24
C HIS A 162 -1.97 13.45 9.49
N ASP A 163 -1.44 14.01 10.59
CA ASP A 163 -2.09 14.12 11.90
C ASP A 163 -2.37 12.77 12.61
N ASN A 164 -1.86 11.67 12.09
CA ASN A 164 -1.99 10.36 12.73
C ASN A 164 -0.68 9.95 13.41
N PRO A 165 -0.74 9.34 14.61
CA PRO A 165 0.46 8.78 15.24
C PRO A 165 0.88 7.50 14.53
N VAL A 166 2.12 7.43 14.07
CA VAL A 166 2.60 6.31 13.25
C VAL A 166 3.97 5.81 13.70
N HIS A 167 4.18 4.52 13.46
CA HIS A 167 5.50 3.91 13.43
C HIS A 167 6.02 3.90 12.00
N ILE A 168 7.29 4.25 11.83
CA ILE A 168 8.00 4.08 10.57
C ILE A 168 8.84 2.81 10.69
N PHE A 169 8.51 1.82 9.90
CA PHE A 169 9.29 0.60 9.75
C PHE A 169 10.19 0.73 8.54
N ARG A 170 11.41 0.21 8.62
CA ARG A 170 12.42 0.37 7.56
C ARG A 170 13.14 -0.94 7.28
N VAL A 171 13.46 -1.14 6.00
CA VAL A 171 14.42 -2.14 5.55
C VAL A 171 15.38 -1.50 4.55
N SER A 172 16.66 -1.82 4.67
CA SER A 172 17.69 -1.31 3.76
C SER A 172 18.17 -2.41 2.82
N GLN A 173 18.61 -2.00 1.63
CA GLN A 173 19.24 -2.90 0.67
C GLN A 173 20.55 -3.41 1.26
N SER A 174 20.74 -4.70 1.19
CA SER A 174 21.97 -5.36 1.67
C SER A 174 23.10 -5.26 0.64
#